data_f1cd95386b0a43d13e32a0369a4c1887
#
_entry.id   f1cd95386b0a43d13e32a0369a4c1887
#
_cell.length_a   1.000
_cell.length_b   1.000
_cell.length_c   1.000
_cell.angle_alpha   90.00
_cell.angle_beta   90.00
_cell.angle_gamma   90.00
#
_symmetry.space_group_name_H-M   'P 1'
#
loop_
_entity.id
_entity.type
_entity.pdbx_description
1 polymer ?
#
loop_
_entity_poly.entity_id
_entity_poly.type
_entity_poly.pdbx_seq_one_letter_code
_entity_poly.pdbx_strand_id
1 'polypeptide(L)'
;MQNILITGGAGFIGSRLALALNERGCNVTVLDNLSPQIHGASPRQSALFRSIEGQVRFIEADVTDRPALTDALAGQHAVVHYAAETGTGQSMYQIDRYARVNVGGTALMLDILANQPHSEIGRAHV
;
A
#
# COMPACT_ATOMS: atom_id res chain seq x y z
N MET A 1 -2.67 1.00 -20.98
CA MET A 1 -3.18 1.27 -19.63
C MET A 1 -2.14 0.83 -18.61
N GLN A 2 -1.79 1.69 -17.68
CA GLN A 2 -0.78 1.35 -16.68
C GLN A 2 -1.39 0.69 -15.46
N ASN A 3 -0.69 -0.30 -14.92
CA ASN A 3 -1.04 -0.96 -13.69
C ASN A 3 -0.21 -0.37 -12.56
N ILE A 4 -0.87 0.19 -11.55
CA ILE A 4 -0.20 0.90 -10.47
C ILE A 4 -0.66 0.32 -9.14
N LEU A 5 0.30 -0.05 -8.30
CA LEU A 5 0.04 -0.46 -6.92
C LEU A 5 0.29 0.72 -5.98
N ILE A 6 -0.65 0.96 -5.08
CA ILE A 6 -0.48 1.94 -4.01
C ILE A 6 -0.58 1.20 -2.68
N THR A 7 0.51 1.12 -1.95
CA THR A 7 0.47 0.63 -0.57
C THR A 7 0.04 1.78 0.33
N GLY A 8 -0.83 1.50 1.29
CA GLY A 8 -1.45 2.56 2.08
C GLY A 8 -2.46 3.39 1.27
N GLY A 9 -2.98 2.81 0.20
CA GLY A 9 -3.87 3.51 -0.72
C GLY A 9 -5.27 3.79 -0.18
N ALA A 10 -5.63 3.23 0.98
CA ALA A 10 -6.87 3.57 1.67
C ALA A 10 -6.69 4.71 2.67
N GLY A 11 -5.46 5.20 2.86
CA GLY A 11 -5.18 6.34 3.72
C GLY A 11 -5.57 7.67 3.08
N PHE A 12 -5.32 8.76 3.79
CA PHE A 12 -5.79 10.08 3.37
C PHE A 12 -5.18 10.52 2.02
N ILE A 13 -3.86 10.42 1.88
CA ILE A 13 -3.18 10.82 0.64
C ILE A 13 -3.37 9.74 -0.43
N GLY A 14 -3.20 8.47 -0.03
CA GLY A 14 -3.28 7.35 -0.96
C GLY A 14 -4.63 7.20 -1.64
N SER A 15 -5.72 7.42 -0.91
CA SER A 15 -7.06 7.33 -1.49
C SER A 15 -7.31 8.41 -2.54
N ARG A 16 -6.81 9.60 -2.33
CA ARG A 16 -6.93 10.69 -3.30
C ARG A 16 -6.12 10.40 -4.55
N LEU A 17 -4.91 9.88 -4.39
CA LEU A 17 -4.09 9.49 -5.53
C LEU A 17 -4.73 8.33 -6.30
N ALA A 18 -5.27 7.33 -5.59
CA ALA A 18 -5.94 6.20 -6.22
C ALA A 18 -7.09 6.65 -7.11
N LEU A 19 -7.92 7.56 -6.62
CA LEU A 19 -9.04 8.10 -7.40
C LEU A 19 -8.56 8.90 -8.60
N ALA A 20 -7.55 9.74 -8.43
CA ALA A 20 -7.01 10.54 -9.53
C ALA A 20 -6.44 9.67 -10.64
N LEU A 21 -5.71 8.61 -10.28
CA LEU A 21 -5.15 7.68 -11.26
C LEU A 21 -6.25 6.85 -11.94
N ASN A 22 -7.27 6.45 -11.20
CA ASN A 22 -8.40 5.73 -11.77
C ASN A 22 -9.12 6.59 -12.81
N GLU A 23 -9.30 7.87 -12.54
CA GLU A 23 -9.93 8.81 -13.48
C GLU A 23 -9.10 8.98 -14.75
N ARG A 24 -7.79 8.79 -14.68
CA ARG A 24 -6.89 8.88 -15.83
C ARG A 24 -6.79 7.56 -16.60
N GLY A 25 -7.58 6.56 -16.24
CA GLY A 25 -7.62 5.29 -16.93
C GLY A 25 -6.56 4.28 -16.49
N CYS A 26 -5.89 4.51 -15.37
CA CYS A 26 -4.96 3.54 -14.81
C CYS A 26 -5.70 2.41 -14.11
N ASN A 27 -5.14 1.22 -14.14
CA ASN A 27 -5.60 0.10 -13.31
C ASN A 27 -4.92 0.22 -11.95
N VAL A 28 -5.68 0.62 -10.94
CA VAL A 28 -5.15 0.85 -9.60
C VAL A 28 -5.44 -0.34 -8.71
N THR A 29 -4.40 -0.84 -8.06
CA THR A 29 -4.50 -1.82 -6.97
C THR A 29 -4.07 -1.12 -5.69
N VAL A 30 -4.84 -1.29 -4.63
CA VAL A 30 -4.52 -0.74 -3.30
C VAL A 30 -4.27 -1.88 -2.35
N LEU A 31 -3.16 -1.85 -1.63
CA LEU A 31 -2.87 -2.74 -0.52
C LEU A 31 -2.84 -1.91 0.76
N ASP A 32 -3.66 -2.27 1.72
CA ASP A 32 -3.79 -1.52 2.98
C ASP A 32 -4.26 -2.47 4.08
N ASN A 33 -3.72 -2.33 5.27
CA ASN A 33 -4.15 -3.16 6.40
C ASN A 33 -5.36 -2.59 7.14
N LEU A 34 -5.85 -1.43 6.71
CA LEU A 34 -6.98 -0.73 7.32
C LEU A 34 -6.80 -0.51 8.83
N SER A 35 -5.66 0.05 9.19
CA SER A 35 -5.31 0.29 10.60
C SER A 35 -6.40 1.08 11.32
N PRO A 36 -6.83 0.65 12.51
CA PRO A 36 -7.82 1.41 13.29
C PRO A 36 -7.36 2.82 13.64
N GLN A 37 -6.06 3.07 13.69
CA GLN A 37 -5.53 4.40 13.93
C GLN A 37 -5.94 5.40 12.85
N ILE A 38 -6.07 4.94 11.61
CA ILE A 38 -6.45 5.78 10.47
C ILE A 38 -7.94 5.65 10.17
N HIS A 39 -8.49 4.44 10.25
CA HIS A 39 -9.83 4.13 9.78
C HIS A 39 -10.86 3.92 10.90
N GLY A 40 -10.43 3.94 12.17
CA GLY A 40 -11.33 3.74 13.31
C GLY A 40 -11.68 2.27 13.56
N ALA A 41 -12.66 2.05 14.42
CA ALA A 41 -13.06 0.69 14.85
C ALA A 41 -13.75 -0.11 13.75
N SER A 42 -14.37 0.56 12.78
CA SER A 42 -15.03 -0.09 11.65
C SER A 42 -14.39 0.40 10.34
N PRO A 43 -13.19 -0.11 10.01
CA PRO A 43 -12.39 0.45 8.91
C PRO A 43 -13.10 0.47 7.56
N ARG A 44 -13.89 -0.56 7.26
CA ARG A 44 -14.59 -0.63 5.96
C ARG A 44 -15.76 0.33 5.85
N GLN A 45 -16.16 0.95 6.97
CA GLN A 45 -17.19 1.99 6.99
C GLN A 45 -16.59 3.39 7.00
N SER A 46 -15.27 3.52 7.04
CA SER A 46 -14.62 4.82 7.03
C SER A 46 -14.85 5.52 5.69
N ALA A 47 -14.90 6.85 5.73
CA ALA A 47 -15.09 7.64 4.51
C ALA A 47 -13.93 7.42 3.53
N LEU A 48 -12.71 7.25 4.02
CA LEU A 48 -11.55 7.02 3.18
C LEU A 48 -11.67 5.71 2.41
N PHE A 49 -12.01 4.61 3.09
CA PHE A 49 -12.17 3.33 2.42
C PHE A 49 -13.35 3.36 1.43
N ARG A 50 -14.47 3.93 1.83
CA ARG A 50 -15.66 3.97 0.98
C ARG A 50 -15.45 4.80 -0.27
N SER A 51 -14.55 5.78 -0.23
CA SER A 51 -14.26 6.61 -1.40
C SER A 51 -13.61 5.83 -2.53
N ILE A 52 -12.87 4.77 -2.23
CA ILE A 52 -12.18 3.94 -3.22
C ILE A 52 -12.88 2.62 -3.50
N GLU A 53 -13.83 2.22 -2.65
CA GLU A 53 -14.54 0.95 -2.80
C GLU A 53 -15.23 0.87 -4.15
N GLY A 54 -14.98 -0.21 -4.87
CA GLY A 54 -15.53 -0.41 -6.21
C GLY A 54 -14.83 0.35 -7.33
N GLN A 55 -13.90 1.25 -7.01
CA GLN A 55 -13.13 2.01 -7.98
C GLN A 55 -11.78 1.37 -8.29
N VAL A 56 -11.25 0.58 -7.36
CA VAL A 56 -9.92 -0.02 -7.45
C VAL A 56 -9.97 -1.48 -7.03
N ARG A 57 -8.94 -2.26 -7.41
CA ARG A 57 -8.73 -3.58 -6.83
C ARG A 57 -8.16 -3.39 -5.43
N PHE A 58 -8.82 -3.96 -4.42
CA PHE A 58 -8.41 -3.79 -3.03
C PHE A 58 -7.88 -5.09 -2.45
N ILE A 59 -6.71 -5.03 -1.80
CA ILE A 59 -6.10 -6.14 -1.08
C ILE A 59 -5.91 -5.70 0.37
N GLU A 60 -6.63 -6.34 1.28
CA GLU A 60 -6.45 -6.07 2.71
C GLU A 60 -5.32 -6.95 3.23
N ALA A 61 -4.17 -6.34 3.47
CA ALA A 61 -2.99 -7.03 3.98
C ALA A 61 -1.99 -6.04 4.53
N ASP A 62 -1.06 -6.55 5.32
CA ASP A 62 0.07 -5.78 5.83
C ASP A 62 1.23 -5.85 4.83
N VAL A 63 2.01 -4.78 4.73
CA VAL A 63 3.19 -4.75 3.84
C VAL A 63 4.29 -5.70 4.30
N THR A 64 4.18 -6.27 5.48
CA THR A 64 5.08 -7.31 5.98
C THR A 64 4.62 -8.72 5.60
N ASP A 65 3.46 -8.87 4.98
CA ASP A 65 2.94 -10.14 4.51
C ASP A 65 3.54 -10.45 3.13
N ARG A 66 4.60 -11.29 3.10
CA ARG A 66 5.31 -11.58 1.85
C ARG A 66 4.41 -12.17 0.76
N PRO A 67 3.58 -13.19 1.01
CA PRO A 67 2.71 -13.73 -0.05
C PRO A 67 1.77 -12.68 -0.63
N ALA A 68 1.12 -11.89 0.22
CA ALA A 68 0.19 -10.87 -0.24
C ALA A 68 0.89 -9.76 -1.02
N LEU A 69 2.06 -9.32 -0.54
CA LEU A 69 2.82 -8.28 -1.22
C LEU A 69 3.37 -8.76 -2.56
N THR A 70 3.84 -10.00 -2.62
CA THR A 70 4.31 -10.61 -3.87
C THR A 70 3.19 -10.66 -4.90
N ASP A 71 2.00 -11.09 -4.48
CA ASP A 71 0.84 -11.13 -5.36
C ASP A 71 0.43 -9.72 -5.83
N ALA A 72 0.43 -8.77 -4.92
CA ALA A 72 0.08 -7.39 -5.25
C ALA A 72 1.06 -6.75 -6.23
N LEU A 73 2.34 -7.08 -6.13
CA LEU A 73 3.37 -6.52 -7.02
C LEU A 73 3.36 -7.14 -8.41
N ALA A 74 2.78 -8.33 -8.58
CA ALA A 74 2.79 -9.04 -9.85
C ALA A 74 2.06 -8.24 -10.93
N GLY A 75 2.71 -8.03 -12.06
CA GLY A 75 2.11 -7.34 -13.20
C GLY A 75 1.99 -5.82 -13.06
N GLN A 76 2.56 -5.23 -12.03
CA GLN A 76 2.50 -3.79 -11.84
C GLN A 76 3.58 -3.08 -12.67
N HIS A 77 3.26 -1.89 -13.16
CA HIS A 77 4.22 -1.03 -13.86
C HIS A 77 4.88 -0.03 -12.93
N ALA A 78 4.19 0.35 -11.85
CA ALA A 78 4.71 1.29 -10.87
C ALA A 78 4.15 0.99 -9.49
N VAL A 79 4.88 1.38 -8.46
CA VAL A 79 4.45 1.27 -7.06
C VAL A 79 4.61 2.64 -6.39
N VAL A 80 3.58 3.04 -5.67
CA VAL A 80 3.64 4.18 -4.77
C VAL A 80 3.50 3.63 -3.35
N HIS A 81 4.53 3.78 -2.55
CA HIS A 81 4.61 3.14 -1.23
C HIS A 81 4.32 4.16 -0.14
N TYR A 82 3.06 4.18 0.32
CA TYR A 82 2.62 5.04 1.42
C TYR A 82 2.33 4.28 2.71
N ALA A 83 2.34 2.95 2.67
CA ALA A 83 2.05 2.15 3.85
C ALA A 83 3.15 2.35 4.91
N ALA A 84 2.75 2.80 6.07
CA ALA A 84 3.64 3.02 7.19
C ALA A 84 2.82 3.11 8.48
N GLU A 85 3.44 2.76 9.59
CA GLU A 85 2.87 3.08 10.89
C GLU A 85 3.21 4.52 11.23
N THR A 86 2.22 5.27 11.66
CA THR A 86 2.36 6.69 12.00
C THR A 86 1.88 6.94 13.43
N GLY A 87 2.25 8.07 14.00
CA GLY A 87 1.88 8.44 15.34
C GLY A 87 3.07 8.49 16.28
N THR A 88 3.53 9.70 16.58
CA THR A 88 4.74 9.91 17.38
C THR A 88 4.62 9.29 18.78
N GLY A 89 3.47 9.45 19.43
CA GLY A 89 3.25 8.89 20.76
C GLY A 89 3.32 7.38 20.78
N GLN A 90 2.71 6.73 19.81
CA GLN A 90 2.71 5.27 19.72
C GLN A 90 4.08 4.72 19.35
N SER A 91 4.86 5.44 18.55
CA SER A 91 6.19 4.98 18.18
C SER A 91 7.13 4.86 19.37
N MET A 92 6.89 5.61 20.44
CA MET A 92 7.67 5.52 21.67
C MET A 92 7.41 4.23 22.45
N TYR A 93 6.25 3.61 22.27
CA TYR A 93 5.84 2.42 23.01
C TYR A 93 5.81 1.16 22.14
N GLN A 94 5.87 1.32 20.84
CA GLN A 94 5.79 0.21 19.88
C GLN A 94 6.92 0.31 18.85
N ILE A 95 8.13 0.55 19.30
CA ILE A 95 9.29 0.76 18.44
C ILE A 95 9.50 -0.41 17.48
N ASP A 96 9.38 -1.65 17.99
CA ASP A 96 9.56 -2.85 17.18
C ASP A 96 8.58 -2.88 16.01
N ARG A 97 7.29 -2.59 16.28
CA ARG A 97 6.28 -2.58 15.25
C ARG A 97 6.55 -1.52 14.19
N TYR A 98 6.94 -0.32 14.62
CA TYR A 98 7.23 0.78 13.69
C TYR A 98 8.44 0.45 12.82
N ALA A 99 9.50 -0.11 13.41
CA ALA A 99 10.66 -0.53 12.66
C ALA A 99 10.32 -1.66 11.68
N ARG A 100 9.55 -2.66 12.14
CA ARG A 100 9.16 -3.79 11.29
C ARG A 100 8.32 -3.35 10.11
N VAL A 101 7.35 -2.46 10.30
CA VAL A 101 6.47 -2.01 9.22
C VAL A 101 7.19 -1.00 8.32
N ASN A 102 7.79 0.05 8.91
CA ASN A 102 8.31 1.16 8.12
C ASN A 102 9.63 0.81 7.42
N VAL A 103 10.50 0.07 8.08
CA VAL A 103 11.77 -0.37 7.49
C VAL A 103 11.61 -1.74 6.84
N GLY A 104 11.05 -2.69 7.58
CA GLY A 104 10.90 -4.07 7.14
C GLY A 104 9.99 -4.23 5.93
N GLY A 105 8.88 -3.49 5.88
CA GLY A 105 7.98 -3.52 4.73
C GLY A 105 8.64 -3.01 3.45
N THR A 106 9.38 -1.92 3.55
CA THR A 106 10.14 -1.39 2.41
C THR A 106 11.23 -2.35 1.98
N ALA A 107 11.97 -2.91 2.94
CA ALA A 107 13.02 -3.89 2.64
C ALA A 107 12.45 -5.13 1.96
N LEU A 108 11.30 -5.63 2.44
CA LEU A 108 10.63 -6.77 1.84
C LEU A 108 10.21 -6.49 0.41
N MET A 109 9.63 -5.31 0.16
CA MET A 109 9.24 -4.91 -1.20
C MET A 109 10.44 -4.89 -2.13
N LEU A 110 11.54 -4.29 -1.72
CA LEU A 110 12.76 -4.22 -2.53
C LEU A 110 13.34 -5.61 -2.78
N ASP A 111 13.29 -6.49 -1.78
CA ASP A 111 13.77 -7.87 -1.93
C ASP A 111 12.94 -8.63 -2.98
N ILE A 112 11.62 -8.50 -2.92
CA ILE A 112 10.73 -9.14 -3.90
C ILE A 112 11.02 -8.62 -5.30
N LEU A 113 11.13 -7.30 -5.48
CA LEU A 113 11.38 -6.69 -6.78
C LEU A 113 12.73 -7.08 -7.35
N ALA A 114 13.77 -7.15 -6.50
CA ALA A 114 15.12 -7.52 -6.93
C ALA A 114 15.19 -8.96 -7.42
N ASN A 115 14.32 -9.83 -6.91
CA ASN A 115 14.32 -11.26 -7.24
C ASN A 115 13.27 -11.64 -8.29
N GLN A 116 12.59 -10.67 -8.90
CA GLN A 116 11.65 -10.92 -9.99
C GLN A 116 12.26 -10.43 -11.31
N PRO A 117 12.83 -11.33 -12.11
CA PRO A 117 13.60 -10.94 -13.30
C PRO A 117 12.74 -10.28 -14.39
N HIS A 118 11.42 -10.47 -14.35
CA HIS A 118 10.49 -9.94 -15.34
C HIS A 118 9.63 -8.80 -14.79
N SER A 119 10.01 -8.22 -13.65
CA SER A 119 9.28 -7.09 -13.10
C SER A 119 9.46 -5.86 -14.00
N GLU A 120 8.34 -5.25 -14.35
CA GLU A 120 8.34 -4.01 -15.12
C GLU A 120 8.54 -2.79 -14.23
N ILE A 121 8.48 -2.97 -12.91
CA ILE A 121 8.75 -1.90 -11.98
C ILE A 121 10.23 -1.55 -12.10
N GLY A 122 10.46 -0.39 -12.64
CA GLY A 122 11.80 0.05 -12.97
C GLY A 122 12.65 0.34 -11.75
N ARG A 123 13.91 0.47 -12.00
CA ARG A 123 14.93 0.73 -10.99
C ARG A 123 14.83 2.14 -10.39
N ALA A 124 13.98 2.96 -10.95
CA ALA A 124 13.84 4.37 -10.57
C ALA A 124 12.64 4.67 -9.68
N HIS A 125 11.88 3.66 -9.26
CA HIS A 125 10.59 3.87 -8.62
C HIS A 125 10.56 3.41 -7.17
N VAL A 126 11.59 3.70 -6.48
CA VAL A 126 11.69 3.41 -5.05
C VAL A 126 11.38 4.65 -4.24
#